data_b46758474203c36aa4bc384f72211493
#
_entry.id   b46758474203c36aa4bc384f72211493
#
_cell.length_a   1.000
_cell.length_b   1.000
_cell.length_c   1.000
_cell.angle_alpha   90.00
_cell.angle_beta   90.00
_cell.angle_gamma   90.00
#
_symmetry.space_group_name_H-M   'P 1'
#
loop_
_entity.id
_entity.type
_entity.pdbx_description
1 polymer ?
#
loop_
_entity_poly.entity_id
_entity_poly.type
_entity_poly.pdbx_seq_one_letter_code
_entity_poly.pdbx_strand_id
1 'polypeptide(L)'
;QKWNDQIAAVIGETDVLLYPFGSDIAGIEAYKGAKFDTLYGLGFRYFCNVDSAKHWVQIHDGYVRQGRRNIDGYRMYYQSNLLDDLFDTKTVWDDARPTPVPKI
;
A
#
# COMPACT_ATOMS: atom_id res chain seq x y z
N GLN A 1 -9.90 8.74 15.51
CA GLN A 1 -11.11 9.46 15.91
C GLN A 1 -11.29 10.78 15.15
N LYS A 2 -10.26 11.64 15.13
CA LYS A 2 -10.31 12.91 14.39
C LYS A 2 -10.61 12.73 12.92
N TRP A 3 -10.03 11.70 12.28
CA TRP A 3 -10.30 11.39 10.90
C TRP A 3 -11.79 11.09 10.69
N ASN A 4 -12.35 10.25 11.56
CA ASN A 4 -13.76 9.87 11.47
C ASN A 4 -14.68 11.07 11.64
N ASP A 5 -14.37 11.96 12.59
CA ASP A 5 -15.18 13.12 12.90
C ASP A 5 -15.08 14.23 11.85
N GLN A 6 -13.87 14.45 11.27
CA GLN A 6 -13.59 15.59 10.41
C GLN A 6 -13.61 15.25 8.91
N ILE A 7 -13.17 14.08 8.54
CA ILE A 7 -13.01 13.68 7.14
C ILE A 7 -14.17 12.81 6.69
N ALA A 8 -14.48 11.74 7.42
CA ALA A 8 -15.56 10.85 7.06
C ALA A 8 -16.92 11.57 7.06
N ALA A 9 -17.11 12.57 7.91
CA ALA A 9 -18.30 13.39 7.92
C ALA A 9 -18.51 14.17 6.62
N VAL A 10 -17.44 14.42 5.86
CA VAL A 10 -17.49 15.18 4.60
C VAL A 10 -17.57 14.26 3.38
N ILE A 11 -16.72 13.23 3.33
CA ILE A 11 -16.59 12.36 2.15
C ILE A 11 -17.34 11.04 2.28
N GLY A 12 -17.91 10.75 3.45
CA GLY A 12 -18.57 9.49 3.72
C GLY A 12 -17.66 8.47 4.39
N GLU A 13 -18.23 7.38 4.83
CA GLU A 13 -17.51 6.28 5.47
C GLU A 13 -16.67 5.51 4.46
N THR A 14 -15.52 4.97 4.92
CA THR A 14 -14.69 4.05 4.15
C THR A 14 -14.23 2.90 5.04
N ASP A 15 -14.05 1.74 4.43
CA ASP A 15 -13.55 0.53 5.10
C ASP A 15 -12.12 0.18 4.68
N VAL A 16 -11.48 1.02 3.86
CA VAL A 16 -10.11 0.83 3.36
C VAL A 16 -9.13 1.77 4.06
N LEU A 17 -8.09 1.23 4.65
CA LEU A 17 -7.00 1.98 5.28
C LEU A 17 -5.68 1.73 4.53
N LEU A 18 -5.03 2.81 4.12
CA LEU A 18 -3.70 2.79 3.52
C LEU A 18 -2.68 3.29 4.53
N TYR A 19 -1.70 2.45 4.88
CA TYR A 19 -0.63 2.88 5.79
C TYR A 19 0.37 3.78 5.06
N PRO A 20 0.64 4.99 5.59
CA PRO A 20 1.68 5.85 5.02
C PRO A 20 3.06 5.19 5.17
N PHE A 21 3.85 5.21 4.09
CA PHE A 21 5.21 4.66 4.07
C PHE A 21 5.32 3.20 4.52
N GLY A 22 4.22 2.44 4.44
CA GLY A 22 4.22 1.05 4.85
C GLY A 22 4.25 0.82 6.37
N SER A 23 3.84 1.80 7.16
CA SER A 23 3.80 1.71 8.63
C SER A 23 2.66 0.81 9.11
N ASP A 24 2.82 -0.49 8.95
CA ASP A 24 1.83 -1.48 9.37
C ASP A 24 1.86 -1.69 10.90
N ILE A 25 0.80 -2.29 11.43
CA ILE A 25 0.66 -2.61 12.86
C ILE A 25 1.51 -3.83 13.22
N ALA A 26 1.56 -4.82 12.35
CA ALA A 26 2.26 -6.07 12.57
C ALA A 26 3.02 -6.50 11.31
N GLY A 27 3.95 -7.44 11.45
CA GLY A 27 4.63 -8.07 10.33
C GLY A 27 3.72 -9.05 9.57
N ILE A 28 4.14 -10.30 9.47
CA ILE A 28 3.36 -11.35 8.79
C ILE A 28 2.27 -11.98 9.66
N GLU A 29 2.25 -11.65 10.94
CA GLU A 29 1.32 -12.20 11.90
C GLU A 29 -0.08 -11.57 11.75
N ALA A 30 -1.08 -12.29 12.24
CA ALA A 30 -2.44 -11.73 12.31
C ALA A 30 -2.47 -10.50 13.23
N TYR A 31 -3.32 -9.55 12.91
CA TYR A 31 -3.49 -8.35 13.72
C TYR A 31 -4.07 -8.66 15.09
N LYS A 32 -3.54 -8.01 16.09
CA LYS A 32 -4.05 -8.06 17.48
C LYS A 32 -3.64 -6.79 18.24
N GLY A 33 -4.33 -6.52 19.32
CA GLY A 33 -3.99 -5.43 20.23
C GLY A 33 -4.84 -4.17 20.04
N ALA A 34 -4.54 -3.17 20.87
CA ALA A 34 -5.37 -1.96 20.98
C ALA A 34 -5.43 -1.14 19.68
N LYS A 35 -4.35 -1.07 18.92
CA LYS A 35 -4.32 -0.34 17.65
C LYS A 35 -5.28 -0.95 16.63
N PHE A 36 -5.24 -2.26 16.49
CA PHE A 36 -6.15 -2.97 15.60
C PHE A 36 -7.60 -2.83 16.08
N ASP A 37 -7.84 -3.01 17.35
CA ASP A 37 -9.20 -2.90 17.92
C ASP A 37 -9.79 -1.53 17.66
N THR A 38 -9.00 -0.47 17.78
CA THR A 38 -9.41 0.90 17.49
C THR A 38 -9.78 1.07 16.01
N LEU A 39 -8.92 0.63 15.10
CA LEU A 39 -9.15 0.74 13.66
C LEU A 39 -10.34 -0.10 13.21
N TYR A 40 -10.47 -1.31 13.72
CA TYR A 40 -11.59 -2.18 13.43
C TYR A 40 -12.91 -1.60 13.95
N GLY A 41 -12.88 -1.01 15.13
CA GLY A 41 -14.03 -0.33 15.72
C GLY A 41 -14.48 0.90 14.94
N LEU A 42 -13.57 1.56 14.19
CA LEU A 42 -13.88 2.67 13.29
C LEU A 42 -14.49 2.21 11.95
N GLY A 43 -14.51 0.93 11.68
CA GLY A 43 -15.11 0.37 10.46
C GLY A 43 -14.13 -0.09 9.41
N PHE A 44 -12.82 0.01 9.62
CA PHE A 44 -11.82 -0.45 8.65
C PHE A 44 -11.79 -1.98 8.59
N ARG A 45 -11.78 -2.52 7.36
CA ARG A 45 -11.77 -3.96 7.09
C ARG A 45 -10.70 -4.37 6.09
N TYR A 46 -10.19 -3.42 5.30
CA TYR A 46 -9.14 -3.62 4.31
C TYR A 46 -7.94 -2.79 4.69
N PHE A 47 -6.81 -3.44 4.95
CA PHE A 47 -5.59 -2.80 5.42
C PHE A 47 -4.50 -2.98 4.37
N CYS A 48 -4.07 -1.86 3.76
CA CYS A 48 -3.14 -1.86 2.65
C CYS A 48 -1.78 -1.33 3.08
N ASN A 49 -0.79 -2.20 2.98
CA ASN A 49 0.61 -1.91 3.24
C ASN A 49 1.38 -1.71 1.93
N VAL A 50 2.67 -1.50 2.01
CA VAL A 50 3.59 -1.45 0.86
C VAL A 50 4.63 -2.56 1.00
N ASP A 51 4.79 -3.35 -0.06
CA ASP A 51 5.88 -4.30 -0.18
C ASP A 51 6.59 -4.03 -1.51
N SER A 52 7.87 -3.77 -1.46
CA SER A 52 8.64 -3.43 -2.66
C SER A 52 8.97 -4.63 -3.53
N ALA A 53 8.95 -5.83 -2.97
CA ALA A 53 9.34 -7.05 -3.68
C ALA A 53 8.16 -7.76 -4.32
N LYS A 54 7.05 -7.93 -3.59
CA LYS A 54 5.89 -8.68 -4.06
C LYS A 54 4.60 -8.06 -3.56
N HIS A 55 3.57 -8.16 -4.37
CA HIS A 55 2.20 -7.95 -3.90
C HIS A 55 1.72 -9.25 -3.21
N TRP A 56 0.89 -9.10 -2.18
CA TRP A 56 0.35 -10.23 -1.45
C TRP A 56 -1.00 -9.88 -0.84
N VAL A 57 -1.78 -10.90 -0.54
CA VAL A 57 -3.08 -10.76 0.12
C VAL A 57 -3.17 -11.79 1.23
N GLN A 58 -3.58 -11.36 2.42
CA GLN A 58 -3.90 -12.23 3.54
C GLN A 58 -5.37 -12.02 3.92
N ILE A 59 -6.14 -13.07 3.85
CA ILE A 59 -7.56 -13.05 4.23
C ILE A 59 -7.69 -13.63 5.63
N HIS A 60 -8.19 -12.81 6.55
CA HIS A 60 -8.46 -13.19 7.93
C HIS A 60 -9.97 -13.13 8.21
N ASP A 61 -10.37 -13.67 9.35
CA ASP A 61 -11.75 -13.56 9.77
C ASP A 61 -12.08 -12.10 10.10
N GLY A 62 -12.98 -11.52 9.31
CA GLY A 62 -13.47 -10.17 9.49
C GLY A 62 -12.60 -9.05 8.88
N TYR A 63 -11.43 -9.33 8.31
CA TYR A 63 -10.60 -8.31 7.66
C TYR A 63 -9.65 -8.91 6.63
N VAL A 64 -9.12 -8.04 5.76
CA VAL A 64 -8.16 -8.40 4.71
C VAL A 64 -6.94 -7.49 4.79
N ARG A 65 -5.75 -8.06 4.66
CA ARG A 65 -4.49 -7.32 4.54
C ARG A 65 -3.95 -7.46 3.12
N GLN A 66 -3.41 -6.37 2.58
CA GLN A 66 -2.83 -6.35 1.24
C GLN A 66 -1.48 -5.64 1.23
N GLY A 67 -0.50 -6.24 0.57
CA GLY A 67 0.76 -5.59 0.26
C GLY A 67 0.71 -5.04 -1.15
N ARG A 68 0.91 -3.73 -1.30
CA ARG A 68 0.92 -3.04 -2.59
C ARG A 68 2.33 -2.87 -3.10
N ARG A 69 2.49 -2.89 -4.42
CA ARG A 69 3.76 -2.59 -5.07
C ARG A 69 3.68 -1.25 -5.76
N ASN A 70 4.71 -0.43 -5.61
CA ASN A 70 4.81 0.83 -6.32
C ASN A 70 5.29 0.61 -7.74
N ILE A 71 4.57 1.20 -8.71
CA ILE A 71 4.98 1.25 -10.11
C ILE A 71 5.06 2.73 -10.47
N ASP A 72 6.27 3.24 -10.58
CA ASP A 72 6.54 4.65 -10.89
C ASP A 72 7.80 4.80 -11.76
N GLY A 73 8.04 6.01 -12.24
CA GLY A 73 9.19 6.30 -13.09
C GLY A 73 10.54 6.05 -12.43
N TYR A 74 10.66 6.35 -11.14
CA TYR A 74 11.89 6.10 -10.39
C TYR A 74 12.20 4.59 -10.34
N ARG A 75 11.21 3.78 -10.02
CA ARG A 75 11.37 2.32 -9.93
C ARG A 75 11.65 1.70 -11.30
N MET A 76 10.99 2.17 -12.34
CA MET A 76 11.24 1.70 -13.70
C MET A 76 12.66 2.02 -14.18
N TYR A 77 13.19 3.17 -13.80
CA TYR A 77 14.53 3.60 -14.20
C TYR A 77 15.65 2.95 -13.39
N TYR A 78 15.52 2.97 -12.05
CA TYR A 78 16.60 2.55 -11.15
C TYR A 78 16.42 1.17 -10.56
N GLN A 79 15.19 0.62 -10.56
CA GLN A 79 14.83 -0.62 -9.88
C GLN A 79 13.95 -1.51 -10.76
N SER A 80 14.24 -1.57 -12.05
CA SER A 80 13.42 -2.32 -13.02
C SER A 80 13.33 -3.82 -12.68
N ASN A 81 14.37 -4.37 -12.06
CA ASN A 81 14.38 -5.76 -11.62
C ASN A 81 13.26 -6.11 -10.64
N LEU A 82 12.74 -5.14 -9.91
CA LEU A 82 11.61 -5.34 -8.99
C LEU A 82 10.25 -5.41 -9.71
N LEU A 83 10.22 -5.13 -11.02
CA LEU A 83 9.00 -5.10 -11.82
C LEU A 83 8.97 -6.17 -12.91
N ASP A 84 10.05 -6.96 -13.05
CA ASP A 84 10.22 -7.91 -14.16
C ASP A 84 9.18 -9.03 -14.18
N ASP A 85 8.57 -9.34 -13.03
CA ASP A 85 7.52 -10.35 -12.93
C ASP A 85 6.14 -9.81 -13.34
N LEU A 86 5.98 -8.48 -13.46
CA LEU A 86 4.71 -7.86 -13.86
C LEU A 86 4.66 -7.56 -15.36
N PHE A 87 5.77 -7.09 -15.91
CA PHE A 87 5.86 -6.73 -17.33
C PHE A 87 7.32 -6.58 -17.77
N ASP A 88 7.54 -6.60 -19.08
CA ASP A 88 8.84 -6.32 -19.66
C ASP A 88 9.10 -4.81 -19.64
N THR A 89 9.93 -4.37 -18.69
CA THR A 89 10.25 -2.95 -18.47
C THR A 89 10.91 -2.31 -19.69
N LYS A 90 11.68 -3.07 -20.48
CA LYS A 90 12.34 -2.56 -21.68
C LYS A 90 11.33 -2.23 -22.78
N THR A 91 10.27 -3.03 -22.91
CA THR A 91 9.22 -2.83 -23.91
C THR A 91 8.37 -1.61 -23.61
N VAL A 92 8.08 -1.37 -22.32
CA VAL A 92 7.23 -0.24 -21.91
C VAL A 92 8.01 1.03 -21.63
N TRP A 93 9.33 0.98 -21.69
CA TRP A 93 10.19 2.14 -21.48
C TRP A 93 10.08 3.13 -22.64
N ASP A 94 10.01 4.40 -22.32
CA ASP A 94 9.94 5.50 -23.31
C ASP A 94 11.15 6.42 -23.11
N ASP A 95 12.12 6.35 -24.02
CA ASP A 95 13.34 7.15 -23.98
C ASP A 95 13.08 8.66 -24.13
N ALA A 96 11.93 9.05 -24.66
CA ALA A 96 11.56 10.46 -24.80
C ALA A 96 11.13 11.08 -23.46
N ARG A 97 10.84 10.28 -22.45
CA ARG A 97 10.49 10.79 -21.13
C ARG A 97 11.69 11.37 -20.41
N PRO A 98 11.48 12.48 -19.66
CA PRO A 98 12.53 12.98 -18.79
C PRO A 98 12.97 11.93 -17.77
N THR A 99 14.26 11.91 -17.45
CA THR A 99 14.75 11.06 -16.37
C THR A 99 14.08 11.45 -15.05
N PRO A 100 13.75 10.48 -14.19
CA PRO A 100 13.22 10.79 -12.88
C PRO A 100 14.28 11.45 -11.99
N VAL A 101 13.89 11.85 -10.80
CA VAL A 101 14.81 12.43 -9.81
C VAL A 101 16.07 11.55 -9.66
N PRO A 102 17.23 12.14 -9.37
CA PRO A 102 18.47 11.38 -9.18
C PRO A 102 18.30 10.29 -8.12
N LYS A 103 19.02 9.20 -8.33
CA LYS A 103 19.03 8.09 -7.37
C LYS A 103 19.51 8.58 -6.01
N ILE A 104 18.77 8.23 -5.00
CA ILE A 104 19.09 8.55 -3.61
C ILE A 104 20.08 7.54 -3.06
#